data_447eeebfd37888e2805198f63aa83cd2
#
_entry.id   447eeebfd37888e2805198f63aa83cd2
#
_cell.length_a   1.000
_cell.length_b   1.000
_cell.length_c   1.000
_cell.angle_alpha   90.00
_cell.angle_beta   90.00
_cell.angle_gamma   90.00
#
_symmetry.space_group_name_H-M   'P 1'
#
loop_
_entity.id
_entity.type
_entity.pdbx_description
1 polymer ?
#
loop_
_entity_poly.entity_id
_entity_poly.type
_entity_poly.pdbx_seq_one_letter_code
_entity_poly.pdbx_strand_id
1 'polypeptide(L)'
;MKFYYAPMSCAFATHVVLEDAEAKYEAIKIDLKNGDQNKPEYLKINPKGRVPALVTEKGILTENPAIMYYICQLFPEKKLAPTDPYELAKAQAFNMYLSSTVHVGHAHKHRGHRWTNDESALASLTANVKKNMTDYAEYIENNLISGPWVLGDNYSI
;
A
#
# COMPACT_ATOMS: atom_id res chain seq x y z
N MET A 1 -12.86 13.44 5.26
CA MET A 1 -11.43 13.15 5.00
C MET A 1 -11.08 13.51 3.55
N LYS A 2 -9.79 13.75 3.22
CA LYS A 2 -9.33 13.88 1.83
C LYS A 2 -8.31 12.79 1.55
N PHE A 3 -8.54 12.03 0.48
CA PHE A 3 -7.71 10.90 0.10
C PHE A 3 -6.96 11.20 -1.19
N TYR A 4 -5.63 11.27 -1.11
CA TYR A 4 -4.75 11.52 -2.25
C TYR A 4 -4.25 10.19 -2.82
N TYR A 5 -4.52 9.97 -4.11
CA TYR A 5 -4.22 8.71 -4.79
C TYR A 5 -3.72 8.92 -6.22
N ALA A 6 -3.17 7.90 -6.81
CA ALA A 6 -2.92 7.83 -8.24
C ALA A 6 -3.49 6.50 -8.78
N PRO A 7 -4.12 6.52 -9.96
CA PRO A 7 -4.54 5.28 -10.63
C PRO A 7 -3.38 4.31 -10.82
N MET A 8 -3.65 3.01 -10.71
CA MET A 8 -2.66 1.94 -10.88
C MET A 8 -1.49 2.01 -9.88
N SER A 9 -1.65 2.70 -8.76
CA SER A 9 -0.68 2.72 -7.67
C SER A 9 -1.14 1.86 -6.49
N CYS A 10 -0.25 1.65 -5.52
CA CYS A 10 -0.58 0.95 -4.26
C CYS A 10 -1.68 1.65 -3.43
N ALA A 11 -1.98 2.93 -3.71
CA ALA A 11 -3.10 3.64 -3.10
C ALA A 11 -4.46 2.97 -3.36
N PHE A 12 -4.55 2.07 -4.35
CA PHE A 12 -5.74 1.29 -4.64
C PHE A 12 -6.21 0.48 -3.41
N ALA A 13 -5.28 -0.10 -2.65
CA ALA A 13 -5.64 -0.85 -1.44
C ALA A 13 -6.37 0.03 -0.41
N THR A 14 -5.83 1.22 -0.12
CA THR A 14 -6.53 2.19 0.76
C THR A 14 -7.88 2.62 0.19
N HIS A 15 -7.99 2.77 -1.14
CA HIS A 15 -9.24 3.16 -1.79
C HIS A 15 -10.33 2.11 -1.57
N VAL A 16 -10.00 0.83 -1.75
CA VAL A 16 -10.92 -0.29 -1.48
C VAL A 16 -11.40 -0.26 -0.02
N VAL A 17 -10.49 -0.07 0.94
CA VAL A 17 -10.86 -0.03 2.36
C VAL A 17 -11.76 1.16 2.69
N LEU A 18 -11.59 2.31 2.05
CA LEU A 18 -12.49 3.46 2.22
C LEU A 18 -13.90 3.17 1.70
N GLU A 19 -14.02 2.47 0.56
CA GLU A 19 -15.30 2.05 0.00
C GLU A 19 -15.96 0.97 0.86
N ASP A 20 -15.23 -0.05 1.28
CA ASP A 20 -15.75 -1.12 2.16
C ASP A 20 -16.21 -0.56 3.51
N ALA A 21 -15.54 0.46 4.01
CA ALA A 21 -15.93 1.18 5.22
C ALA A 21 -17.14 2.12 5.01
N GLU A 22 -17.60 2.33 3.77
CA GLU A 22 -18.59 3.36 3.41
C GLU A 22 -18.21 4.74 3.95
N ALA A 23 -16.92 5.04 3.95
CA ALA A 23 -16.38 6.26 4.52
C ALA A 23 -16.75 7.49 3.67
N LYS A 24 -17.01 8.61 4.31
CA LYS A 24 -17.18 9.90 3.61
C LYS A 24 -15.82 10.56 3.39
N TYR A 25 -15.40 10.70 2.15
CA TYR A 25 -14.13 11.32 1.78
C TYR A 25 -14.20 11.99 0.41
N GLU A 26 -13.25 12.87 0.15
CA GLU A 26 -12.98 13.49 -1.15
C GLU A 26 -11.76 12.79 -1.77
N ALA A 27 -11.91 12.20 -2.95
CA ALA A 27 -10.81 11.55 -3.66
C ALA A 27 -10.07 12.58 -4.54
N ILE A 28 -8.79 12.79 -4.29
CA ILE A 28 -7.94 13.76 -5.01
C ILE A 28 -6.87 13.01 -5.79
N LYS A 29 -6.99 13.06 -7.11
CA LYS A 29 -6.04 12.40 -8.02
C LYS A 29 -4.74 13.18 -8.12
N ILE A 30 -3.62 12.44 -8.02
CA ILE A 30 -2.26 12.92 -8.27
C ILE A 30 -1.77 12.31 -9.58
N ASP A 31 -1.37 13.14 -10.53
CA ASP A 31 -0.79 12.70 -11.79
C ASP A 31 0.71 12.45 -11.63
N LEU A 32 1.07 11.17 -11.40
CA LEU A 32 2.47 10.77 -11.22
C LEU A 32 3.30 10.94 -12.50
N LYS A 33 2.68 10.88 -13.68
CA LYS A 33 3.38 11.07 -14.96
C LYS A 33 3.77 12.54 -15.15
N ASN A 34 2.91 13.45 -14.71
CA ASN A 34 3.14 14.89 -14.74
C ASN A 34 4.00 15.38 -13.56
N GLY A 35 4.42 14.49 -12.66
CA GLY A 35 5.25 14.82 -11.51
C GLY A 35 4.52 15.57 -10.40
N ASP A 36 3.18 15.52 -10.34
CA ASP A 36 2.38 16.27 -9.34
C ASP A 36 2.78 15.93 -7.90
N GLN A 37 3.27 14.71 -7.65
CA GLN A 37 3.76 14.28 -6.34
C GLN A 37 5.00 15.06 -5.86
N ASN A 38 5.70 15.73 -6.76
CA ASN A 38 6.90 16.51 -6.46
C ASN A 38 6.64 18.03 -6.43
N LYS A 39 5.41 18.46 -6.69
CA LYS A 39 5.03 19.87 -6.65
C LYS A 39 4.95 20.37 -5.19
N PRO A 40 5.31 21.64 -4.93
CA PRO A 40 5.31 22.22 -3.58
C PRO A 40 3.97 22.04 -2.85
N GLU A 41 2.84 22.09 -3.57
CA GLU A 41 1.50 21.95 -3.02
C GLU A 41 1.30 20.56 -2.43
N TYR A 42 1.74 19.52 -3.15
CA TYR A 42 1.61 18.14 -2.67
C TYR A 42 2.68 17.80 -1.62
N LEU A 43 3.89 18.32 -1.75
CA LEU A 43 4.96 18.10 -0.77
C LEU A 43 4.62 18.65 0.63
N LYS A 44 3.72 19.65 0.73
CA LYS A 44 3.15 20.11 2.01
C LYS A 44 2.23 19.05 2.64
N ILE A 45 1.60 18.19 1.83
CA ILE A 45 0.76 17.09 2.28
C ILE A 45 1.62 15.87 2.61
N ASN A 46 2.49 15.47 1.68
CA ASN A 46 3.39 14.33 1.87
C ASN A 46 4.80 14.67 1.38
N PRO A 47 5.70 15.07 2.29
CA PRO A 47 7.09 15.40 1.92
C PRO A 47 7.87 14.27 1.25
N LYS A 48 7.39 13.01 1.37
CA LYS A 48 7.98 11.86 0.68
C LYS A 48 7.71 11.82 -0.83
N GLY A 49 6.81 12.69 -1.35
CA GLY A 49 6.43 12.70 -2.76
C GLY A 49 5.79 11.39 -3.22
N ARG A 50 4.95 10.77 -2.38
CA ARG A 50 4.33 9.46 -2.64
C ARG A 50 2.84 9.46 -2.32
N VAL A 51 2.11 8.55 -2.94
CA VAL A 51 0.73 8.23 -2.60
C VAL A 51 0.67 6.83 -1.96
N PRO A 52 -0.32 6.55 -1.08
CA PRO A 52 -1.40 7.44 -0.65
C PRO A 52 -0.99 8.46 0.40
N ALA A 53 -1.87 9.44 0.59
CA ALA A 53 -1.94 10.26 1.80
C ALA A 53 -3.41 10.45 2.16
N LEU A 54 -3.72 10.41 3.45
CA LEU A 54 -5.06 10.66 3.99
C LEU A 54 -5.01 11.87 4.93
N VAL A 55 -5.70 12.94 4.56
CA VAL A 55 -5.87 14.12 5.40
C VAL A 55 -7.14 13.97 6.23
N THR A 56 -7.01 14.06 7.52
CA THR A 56 -8.07 13.97 8.51
C THR A 56 -8.13 15.25 9.34
N GLU A 57 -9.12 15.39 10.19
CA GLU A 57 -9.21 16.49 11.15
C GLU A 57 -8.08 16.45 12.20
N LYS A 58 -7.51 15.28 12.45
CA LYS A 58 -6.41 15.09 13.42
C LYS A 58 -5.03 15.29 12.81
N GLY A 59 -4.93 15.34 11.48
CA GLY A 59 -3.66 15.46 10.77
C GLY A 59 -3.57 14.57 9.55
N ILE A 60 -2.36 14.37 9.03
CA ILE A 60 -2.09 13.66 7.79
C ILE A 60 -1.46 12.30 8.10
N LEU A 61 -2.02 11.26 7.50
CA LEU A 61 -1.48 9.89 7.54
C LEU A 61 -0.93 9.51 6.18
N THR A 62 0.15 8.74 6.19
CA THR A 62 0.78 8.16 5.00
C THR A 62 1.10 6.68 5.27
N GLU A 63 1.49 5.92 4.23
CA GLU A 63 1.72 4.48 4.21
C GLU A 63 0.41 3.68 4.24
N ASN A 64 0.22 2.83 3.22
CA ASN A 64 -1.01 2.04 3.07
C ASN A 64 -1.41 1.27 4.35
N PRO A 65 -0.53 0.44 4.95
CA PRO A 65 -0.94 -0.36 6.09
C PRO A 65 -1.42 0.49 7.27
N ALA A 66 -0.77 1.63 7.51
CA ALA A 66 -1.15 2.53 8.61
C ALA A 66 -2.50 3.20 8.35
N ILE A 67 -2.73 3.66 7.10
CA ILE A 67 -3.99 4.30 6.71
C ILE A 67 -5.14 3.29 6.75
N MET A 68 -4.96 2.11 6.20
CA MET A 68 -5.97 1.05 6.20
C MET A 68 -6.35 0.67 7.62
N TYR A 69 -5.37 0.42 8.48
CA TYR A 69 -5.64 0.13 9.89
C TYR A 69 -6.39 1.26 10.59
N TYR A 70 -5.99 2.52 10.36
CA TYR A 70 -6.69 3.67 10.92
C TYR A 70 -8.17 3.73 10.50
N ILE A 71 -8.46 3.46 9.22
CA ILE A 71 -9.83 3.41 8.71
C ILE A 71 -10.63 2.31 9.43
N CYS A 72 -10.06 1.12 9.62
CA CYS A 72 -10.72 0.03 10.36
C CYS A 72 -11.04 0.41 11.80
N GLN A 73 -10.20 1.20 12.45
CA GLN A 73 -10.46 1.68 13.81
C GLN A 73 -11.53 2.78 13.86
N LEU A 74 -11.75 3.51 12.76
CA LEU A 74 -12.83 4.51 12.68
C LEU A 74 -14.20 3.86 12.43
N PHE A 75 -14.24 2.69 11.80
CA PHE A 75 -15.45 1.97 11.39
C PHE A 75 -15.45 0.53 11.92
N PRO A 76 -15.39 0.31 13.24
CA PRO A 76 -15.27 -1.03 13.83
C PRO A 76 -16.46 -1.93 13.52
N GLU A 77 -17.65 -1.36 13.28
CA GLU A 77 -18.86 -2.08 12.89
C GLU A 77 -18.76 -2.76 11.53
N LYS A 78 -17.84 -2.31 10.67
CA LYS A 78 -17.59 -2.92 9.35
C LYS A 78 -16.74 -4.19 9.42
N LYS A 79 -16.11 -4.45 10.57
CA LYS A 79 -15.32 -5.68 10.84
C LYS A 79 -14.23 -5.96 9.81
N LEU A 80 -13.60 -4.90 9.27
CA LEU A 80 -12.57 -4.99 8.23
C LEU A 80 -11.19 -5.44 8.78
N ALA A 81 -11.04 -5.51 10.09
CA ALA A 81 -9.83 -6.03 10.73
C ALA A 81 -10.20 -6.95 11.90
N PRO A 82 -9.38 -7.98 12.19
CA PRO A 82 -9.58 -8.81 13.36
C PRO A 82 -9.55 -8.00 14.66
N THR A 83 -10.37 -8.41 15.63
CA THR A 83 -10.35 -7.84 17.00
C THR A 83 -9.41 -8.60 17.94
N ASP A 84 -9.13 -9.87 17.64
CA ASP A 84 -8.13 -10.65 18.35
C ASP A 84 -6.73 -10.10 18.07
N PRO A 85 -5.91 -9.81 19.09
CA PRO A 85 -4.60 -9.19 18.89
C PRO A 85 -3.62 -10.04 18.05
N TYR A 86 -3.69 -11.38 18.16
CA TYR A 86 -2.81 -12.25 17.41
C TYR A 86 -3.20 -12.33 15.93
N GLU A 87 -4.49 -12.47 15.65
CA GLU A 87 -5.00 -12.45 14.27
C GLU A 87 -4.76 -11.09 13.61
N LEU A 88 -4.91 -10.00 14.35
CA LEU A 88 -4.55 -8.66 13.89
C LEU A 88 -3.05 -8.55 13.57
N ALA A 89 -2.19 -9.10 14.42
CA ALA A 89 -0.75 -9.11 14.16
C ALA A 89 -0.40 -9.91 12.90
N LYS A 90 -1.09 -11.03 12.63
CA LYS A 90 -0.93 -11.79 11.38
C LYS A 90 -1.35 -10.97 10.14
N ALA A 91 -2.50 -10.27 10.20
CA ALA A 91 -2.93 -9.37 9.13
C ALA A 91 -1.87 -8.28 8.87
N GLN A 92 -1.36 -7.66 9.94
CA GLN A 92 -0.31 -6.64 9.82
C GLN A 92 1.00 -7.22 9.29
N ALA A 93 1.38 -8.43 9.69
CA ALA A 93 2.58 -9.10 9.15
C ALA A 93 2.48 -9.30 7.63
N PHE A 94 1.31 -9.71 7.13
CA PHE A 94 1.06 -9.81 5.69
C PHE A 94 1.16 -8.44 4.99
N ASN A 95 0.49 -7.42 5.52
CA ASN A 95 0.52 -6.07 4.98
C ASN A 95 1.95 -5.47 4.97
N MET A 96 2.74 -5.75 6.03
CA MET A 96 4.14 -5.34 6.09
C MET A 96 4.98 -6.08 5.04
N TYR A 97 4.78 -7.39 4.86
CA TYR A 97 5.46 -8.16 3.82
C TYR A 97 5.18 -7.59 2.42
N LEU A 98 3.91 -7.28 2.12
CA LEU A 98 3.55 -6.64 0.85
C LEU A 98 4.23 -5.28 0.66
N SER A 99 4.26 -4.45 1.69
CA SER A 99 4.79 -3.08 1.57
C SER A 99 6.31 -2.99 1.61
N SER A 100 6.98 -3.82 2.42
CA SER A 100 8.42 -3.76 2.63
C SER A 100 9.23 -4.68 1.70
N THR A 101 8.61 -5.72 1.16
CA THR A 101 9.30 -6.72 0.32
C THR A 101 8.73 -6.75 -1.09
N VAL A 102 7.46 -7.12 -1.25
CA VAL A 102 6.84 -7.31 -2.57
C VAL A 102 6.81 -6.00 -3.36
N HIS A 103 6.30 -4.93 -2.75
CA HIS A 103 6.24 -3.62 -3.41
C HIS A 103 7.63 -3.06 -3.75
N VAL A 104 8.61 -3.27 -2.87
CA VAL A 104 10.01 -2.85 -3.10
C VAL A 104 10.61 -3.61 -4.28
N GLY A 105 10.46 -4.94 -4.30
CA GLY A 105 10.92 -5.77 -5.41
C GLY A 105 10.29 -5.38 -6.75
N HIS A 106 8.97 -5.11 -6.78
CA HIS A 106 8.29 -4.58 -7.97
C HIS A 106 8.82 -3.20 -8.39
N ALA A 107 9.12 -2.34 -7.42
CA ALA A 107 9.58 -0.97 -7.70
C ALA A 107 10.93 -0.93 -8.45
N HIS A 108 11.76 -1.96 -8.34
CA HIS A 108 13.02 -2.06 -9.08
C HIS A 108 12.83 -1.99 -10.60
N LYS A 109 11.66 -2.38 -11.14
CA LYS A 109 11.39 -2.33 -12.59
C LYS A 109 11.46 -0.90 -13.17
N HIS A 110 10.88 0.08 -12.47
CA HIS A 110 10.72 1.43 -13.01
C HIS A 110 11.28 2.51 -12.09
N ARG A 111 11.77 2.14 -10.91
CA ARG A 111 12.21 3.07 -9.86
C ARG A 111 13.56 2.69 -9.28
N GLY A 112 14.34 1.86 -9.99
CA GLY A 112 15.68 1.42 -9.58
C GLY A 112 16.63 2.58 -9.26
N HIS A 113 16.44 3.74 -9.91
CA HIS A 113 17.17 4.98 -9.63
C HIS A 113 17.08 5.48 -8.17
N ARG A 114 16.17 4.92 -7.37
CA ARG A 114 16.10 5.20 -5.92
C ARG A 114 17.20 4.51 -5.13
N TRP A 115 17.84 3.48 -5.71
CA TRP A 115 18.88 2.67 -5.06
C TRP A 115 20.24 2.82 -5.71
N THR A 116 20.28 3.12 -7.01
CA THR A 116 21.54 3.26 -7.76
C THR A 116 21.36 4.18 -8.97
N ASN A 117 22.45 4.81 -9.39
CA ASN A 117 22.56 5.53 -10.67
C ASN A 117 23.45 4.78 -11.68
N ASP A 118 23.98 3.61 -11.33
CA ASP A 118 24.76 2.77 -12.23
C ASP A 118 23.85 2.05 -13.22
N GLU A 119 24.07 2.24 -14.52
CA GLU A 119 23.21 1.68 -15.58
C GLU A 119 23.22 0.14 -15.60
N SER A 120 24.36 -0.49 -15.32
CA SER A 120 24.47 -1.95 -15.29
C SER A 120 23.71 -2.54 -14.09
N ALA A 121 23.77 -1.87 -12.96
CA ALA A 121 22.98 -2.22 -11.78
C ALA A 121 21.49 -2.00 -12.01
N LEU A 122 21.07 -0.91 -12.68
CA LEU A 122 19.66 -0.67 -13.05
C LEU A 122 19.13 -1.78 -13.96
N ALA A 123 19.91 -2.18 -14.98
CA ALA A 123 19.55 -3.29 -15.87
C ALA A 123 19.41 -4.61 -15.10
N SER A 124 20.32 -4.90 -14.20
CA SER A 124 20.29 -6.10 -13.34
C SER A 124 19.08 -6.10 -12.41
N LEU A 125 18.78 -4.97 -11.73
CA LEU A 125 17.59 -4.83 -10.88
C LEU A 125 16.32 -5.12 -11.68
N THR A 126 16.20 -4.54 -12.88
CA THR A 126 15.03 -4.71 -13.77
C THR A 126 14.89 -6.17 -14.22
N ALA A 127 15.98 -6.82 -14.61
CA ALA A 127 15.97 -8.21 -15.07
C ALA A 127 15.50 -9.19 -13.99
N ASN A 128 15.84 -8.94 -12.73
CA ASN A 128 15.45 -9.80 -11.60
C ASN A 128 13.99 -9.65 -11.17
N VAL A 129 13.26 -8.58 -11.58
CA VAL A 129 11.90 -8.32 -11.09
C VAL A 129 10.96 -9.49 -11.36
N LYS A 130 10.99 -10.05 -12.58
CA LYS A 130 10.08 -11.17 -12.93
C LYS A 130 10.28 -12.35 -11.99
N LYS A 131 11.54 -12.76 -11.78
CA LYS A 131 11.86 -13.87 -10.87
C LYS A 131 11.41 -13.57 -9.46
N ASN A 132 11.79 -12.43 -8.91
CA ASN A 132 11.43 -12.03 -7.55
C ASN A 132 9.91 -11.99 -7.34
N MET A 133 9.15 -11.43 -8.29
CA MET A 133 7.70 -11.38 -8.19
C MET A 133 7.05 -12.76 -8.26
N THR A 134 7.62 -13.69 -9.05
CA THR A 134 7.17 -15.09 -9.09
C THR A 134 7.43 -15.76 -7.74
N ASP A 135 8.66 -15.65 -7.22
CA ASP A 135 9.04 -16.23 -5.93
C ASP A 135 8.13 -15.71 -4.79
N TYR A 136 7.81 -14.40 -4.80
CA TYR A 136 6.91 -13.80 -3.79
C TYR A 136 5.47 -14.31 -3.92
N ALA A 137 4.97 -14.45 -5.15
CA ALA A 137 3.61 -14.97 -5.39
C ALA A 137 3.51 -16.43 -4.94
N GLU A 138 4.48 -17.27 -5.28
CA GLU A 138 4.54 -18.67 -4.84
C GLU A 138 4.66 -18.77 -3.31
N TYR A 139 5.44 -17.90 -2.67
CA TYR A 139 5.55 -17.88 -1.22
C TYR A 139 4.21 -17.50 -0.57
N ILE A 140 3.52 -16.49 -1.09
CA ILE A 140 2.20 -16.08 -0.59
C ILE A 140 1.21 -17.22 -0.74
N GLU A 141 1.12 -17.82 -1.92
CA GLU A 141 0.18 -18.90 -2.22
C GLU A 141 0.39 -20.12 -1.33
N ASN A 142 1.64 -20.54 -1.16
CA ASN A 142 1.98 -21.77 -0.46
C ASN A 142 2.05 -21.63 1.07
N ASN A 143 2.22 -20.40 1.60
CA ASN A 143 2.53 -20.22 3.02
C ASN A 143 1.66 -19.21 3.76
N LEU A 144 1.03 -18.26 3.05
CA LEU A 144 0.36 -17.13 3.70
C LEU A 144 -1.16 -17.13 3.49
N ILE A 145 -1.68 -17.87 2.53
CA ILE A 145 -3.12 -18.00 2.28
C ILE A 145 -3.60 -19.30 2.89
N SER A 146 -4.49 -19.23 3.87
CA SER A 146 -5.01 -20.39 4.58
C SER A 146 -6.46 -20.78 4.21
N GLY A 147 -7.08 -20.04 3.28
CA GLY A 147 -8.47 -20.24 2.85
C GLY A 147 -8.80 -19.34 1.67
N PRO A 148 -10.06 -18.92 1.49
CA PRO A 148 -10.44 -17.94 0.48
C PRO A 148 -9.79 -16.57 0.71
N TRP A 149 -9.38 -16.30 1.96
CA TRP A 149 -8.68 -15.05 2.35
C TRP A 149 -7.39 -15.38 3.10
N VAL A 150 -6.57 -14.38 3.31
CA VAL A 150 -5.27 -14.52 4.03
C VAL A 150 -5.45 -15.09 5.44
N LEU A 151 -6.51 -14.70 6.13
CA LEU A 151 -6.81 -15.16 7.49
C LEU A 151 -7.89 -16.26 7.52
N GLY A 152 -8.00 -17.08 6.48
CA GLY A 152 -8.97 -18.18 6.39
C GLY A 152 -10.31 -17.75 5.82
N ASP A 153 -11.42 -18.00 6.54
CA ASP A 153 -12.76 -17.79 6.01
C ASP A 153 -13.27 -16.34 6.12
N ASN A 154 -12.59 -15.51 6.88
CA ASN A 154 -13.02 -14.15 7.12
C ASN A 154 -12.22 -13.17 6.26
N TYR A 155 -12.93 -12.32 5.50
CA TYR A 155 -12.33 -11.18 4.81
C TYR A 155 -11.74 -10.19 5.82
N SER A 156 -10.54 -9.69 5.54
CA SER A 156 -9.91 -8.60 6.27
C SER A 156 -8.97 -7.82 5.35
N ILE A 157 -8.62 -6.63 5.79
CA ILE A 157 -7.61 -5.80 5.11
C ILE A 157 -6.20 -6.28 5.42
#